data_0818681fd740634a48358dedc82be5f0
#
_entry.id   0818681fd740634a48358dedc82be5f0
#
_cell.length_a   1.000
_cell.length_b   1.000
_cell.length_c   1.000
_cell.angle_alpha   90.00
_cell.angle_beta   90.00
_cell.angle_gamma   90.00
#
_symmetry.space_group_name_H-M   'P 1'
#
loop_
_entity.id
_entity.type
_entity.pdbx_description
1 polymer ?
#
loop_
_entity_poly.entity_id
_entity_poly.type
_entity_poly.pdbx_seq_one_letter_code
_entity_poly.pdbx_strand_id
1 'polypeptide(L)'
;MSMKKTRPHSHRARKSSGARNNSLPVFVKRNFLTKKELRGLTRYVLTHEPDFTESSVIPDGVPEGANDPSYRKSRVLYELGEYATLIQDRLLALLPDALSLFNREPFAISHIDTQITASNDGDFFKVHQDNSMVEPSDIPRREISFVHYFNFERKAFSGGQLRFYDAEDGEVQSSEKNSARTIAPSQNTLVLFPSSYNHEVLPVRCPTRKFANSRFTVNGWFIRQETASDEANALSHQDTLANSEETPDMGWLIDAVKALGVPRPYPIPRLYLTLEEASEFSGLSLEYLEQLVQEHKLTAVYDGVWKIRRSDLERL
;
A
#
# COMPACT_ATOMS: atom_id res chain seq x y z
N MET A 1 -84.37 -15.07 10.55
CA MET A 1 -83.49 -13.89 10.72
C MET A 1 -82.12 -14.41 11.13
N SER A 2 -81.19 -14.46 10.18
CA SER A 2 -79.84 -14.99 10.40
C SER A 2 -78.83 -13.88 10.20
N MET A 3 -78.19 -13.45 11.28
CA MET A 3 -77.18 -12.40 11.26
C MET A 3 -75.82 -12.96 10.81
N LYS A 4 -75.30 -12.48 9.66
CA LYS A 4 -73.96 -12.72 9.18
C LYS A 4 -72.97 -11.84 9.96
N LYS A 5 -72.03 -12.46 10.69
CA LYS A 5 -70.89 -11.77 11.29
C LYS A 5 -69.82 -11.55 10.22
N THR A 6 -69.50 -10.29 9.90
CA THR A 6 -68.37 -9.89 9.10
C THR A 6 -67.10 -9.86 9.97
N ARG A 7 -66.01 -10.53 9.53
CA ARG A 7 -64.66 -10.45 10.13
C ARG A 7 -63.89 -9.28 9.51
N PRO A 8 -63.11 -8.52 10.27
CA PRO A 8 -62.28 -7.49 9.73
C PRO A 8 -61.01 -8.09 9.13
N HIS A 9 -60.67 -7.69 7.90
CA HIS A 9 -59.38 -7.99 7.27
C HIS A 9 -58.28 -7.15 7.92
N SER A 10 -57.31 -7.81 8.58
CA SER A 10 -56.08 -7.17 9.04
C SER A 10 -55.14 -6.99 7.85
N HIS A 11 -54.93 -5.75 7.41
CA HIS A 11 -53.81 -5.41 6.52
C HIS A 11 -52.49 -5.56 7.24
N ARG A 12 -51.82 -6.70 7.03
CA ARG A 12 -50.44 -6.91 7.45
C ARG A 12 -49.56 -6.10 6.48
N ALA A 13 -49.08 -4.94 6.92
CA ALA A 13 -48.08 -4.16 6.20
C ALA A 13 -46.80 -5.05 6.02
N ARG A 14 -46.51 -5.39 4.76
CA ARG A 14 -45.22 -5.97 4.38
C ARG A 14 -44.15 -4.89 4.60
N LYS A 15 -43.37 -5.02 5.67
CA LYS A 15 -42.08 -4.33 5.78
C LYS A 15 -41.19 -4.88 4.67
N SER A 16 -41.00 -4.10 3.62
CA SER A 16 -39.94 -4.33 2.66
C SER A 16 -38.62 -4.11 3.39
N SER A 17 -37.97 -5.19 3.78
CA SER A 17 -36.54 -5.16 4.14
C SER A 17 -35.79 -4.86 2.87
N GLY A 18 -35.56 -3.57 2.59
CA GLY A 18 -34.57 -3.16 1.62
C GLY A 18 -33.23 -3.72 2.07
N ALA A 19 -32.76 -4.77 1.42
CA ALA A 19 -31.37 -5.20 1.55
C ALA A 19 -30.52 -3.98 1.19
N ARG A 20 -29.89 -3.37 2.20
CA ARG A 20 -28.84 -2.39 1.98
C ARG A 20 -27.74 -3.17 1.27
N ASN A 21 -27.54 -2.85 0.00
CA ASN A 21 -26.38 -3.31 -0.75
C ASN A 21 -25.16 -2.58 -0.16
N ASN A 22 -24.68 -3.06 0.98
CA ASN A 22 -23.57 -2.49 1.74
C ASN A 22 -22.24 -2.98 1.15
N SER A 23 -22.06 -2.85 -0.18
CA SER A 23 -20.74 -3.12 -0.76
C SER A 23 -19.84 -1.92 -0.47
N LEU A 24 -18.68 -2.16 0.13
CA LEU A 24 -17.66 -1.15 0.36
C LEU A 24 -17.37 -0.34 -0.92
N PRO A 25 -17.37 1.01 -0.87
CA PRO A 25 -17.07 1.82 -2.02
C PRO A 25 -15.61 1.63 -2.43
N VAL A 26 -15.41 1.23 -3.68
CA VAL A 26 -14.09 1.05 -4.30
C VAL A 26 -14.13 1.72 -5.65
N PHE A 27 -13.18 2.62 -5.92
CA PHE A 27 -13.05 3.32 -7.19
C PHE A 27 -12.37 2.42 -8.22
N VAL A 28 -12.97 2.27 -9.41
CA VAL A 28 -12.45 1.40 -10.47
C VAL A 28 -12.37 2.19 -11.78
N LYS A 29 -11.16 2.33 -12.33
CA LYS A 29 -10.89 2.97 -13.62
C LYS A 29 -10.36 1.95 -14.62
N ARG A 30 -11.13 1.66 -15.67
CA ARG A 30 -10.67 0.87 -16.80
C ARG A 30 -9.88 1.72 -17.80
N ASN A 31 -9.00 1.08 -18.57
CA ASN A 31 -8.15 1.76 -19.56
C ASN A 31 -7.34 2.91 -18.95
N PHE A 32 -6.71 2.64 -17.81
CA PHE A 32 -5.95 3.62 -17.03
C PHE A 32 -4.77 4.20 -17.83
N LEU A 33 -4.01 3.35 -18.49
CA LEU A 33 -2.93 3.72 -19.39
C LEU A 33 -3.37 3.62 -20.85
N THR A 34 -2.75 4.41 -21.72
CA THR A 34 -2.87 4.22 -23.17
C THR A 34 -2.24 2.89 -23.60
N LYS A 35 -2.62 2.38 -24.76
CA LYS A 35 -2.02 1.14 -25.31
C LYS A 35 -0.49 1.24 -25.48
N LYS A 36 0.03 2.44 -25.80
CA LYS A 36 1.48 2.68 -25.95
C LYS A 36 2.18 2.60 -24.61
N GLU A 37 1.68 3.30 -23.60
CA GLU A 37 2.23 3.31 -22.24
C GLU A 37 2.19 1.92 -21.61
N LEU A 38 1.05 1.22 -21.73
CA LEU A 38 0.91 -0.13 -21.21
C LEU A 38 1.91 -1.11 -21.82
N ARG A 39 2.12 -1.04 -23.14
CA ARG A 39 3.16 -1.86 -23.80
C ARG A 39 4.56 -1.49 -23.32
N GLY A 40 4.82 -0.20 -23.13
CA GLY A 40 6.09 0.27 -22.61
C GLY A 40 6.34 -0.26 -21.19
N LEU A 41 5.39 -0.06 -20.27
CA LEU A 41 5.46 -0.58 -18.90
C LEU A 41 5.66 -2.11 -18.87
N THR A 42 4.93 -2.83 -19.72
CA THR A 42 5.06 -4.29 -19.79
C THR A 42 6.48 -4.70 -20.26
N ARG A 43 7.04 -4.00 -21.22
CA ARG A 43 8.43 -4.25 -21.67
C ARG A 43 9.42 -3.90 -20.56
N TYR A 44 9.25 -2.76 -19.90
CA TYR A 44 10.08 -2.34 -18.78
C TYR A 44 10.17 -3.45 -17.71
N VAL A 45 9.03 -3.97 -17.27
CA VAL A 45 8.97 -5.04 -16.28
C VAL A 45 9.74 -6.29 -16.70
N LEU A 46 9.67 -6.67 -17.97
CA LEU A 46 10.37 -7.84 -18.45
C LEU A 46 11.87 -7.66 -18.51
N THR A 47 12.34 -6.47 -18.88
CA THR A 47 13.78 -6.18 -18.92
C THR A 47 14.40 -6.07 -17.54
N HIS A 48 13.56 -5.80 -16.51
CA HIS A 48 13.97 -5.69 -15.11
C HIS A 48 13.60 -6.93 -14.27
N GLU A 49 13.33 -8.10 -14.91
CA GLU A 49 13.06 -9.32 -14.15
C GLU A 49 14.15 -9.67 -13.13
N PRO A 50 15.47 -9.49 -13.42
CA PRO A 50 16.54 -9.78 -12.45
C PRO A 50 16.51 -8.89 -11.21
N ASP A 51 15.92 -7.68 -11.32
CA ASP A 51 15.89 -6.67 -10.24
C ASP A 51 14.74 -6.88 -9.26
N PHE A 52 13.82 -7.81 -9.56
CA PHE A 52 12.75 -8.17 -8.65
C PHE A 52 13.27 -8.98 -7.47
N THR A 53 12.99 -8.52 -6.27
CA THR A 53 13.31 -9.19 -5.01
C THR A 53 12.07 -9.82 -4.38
N GLU A 54 12.24 -10.73 -3.43
CA GLU A 54 11.12 -11.27 -2.64
C GLU A 54 10.49 -10.14 -1.81
N SER A 55 9.15 -10.14 -1.74
CA SER A 55 8.43 -9.14 -0.94
C SER A 55 8.62 -9.38 0.55
N SER A 56 8.93 -8.30 1.28
CA SER A 56 8.88 -8.29 2.74
C SER A 56 7.51 -7.87 3.25
N VAL A 57 7.20 -8.21 4.48
CA VAL A 57 6.07 -7.69 5.28
C VAL A 57 6.63 -7.11 6.56
N ILE A 58 5.93 -6.11 7.12
CA ILE A 58 6.20 -5.62 8.47
C ILE A 58 5.10 -6.25 9.35
N PRO A 59 5.39 -7.35 10.09
CA PRO A 59 4.45 -7.89 11.03
C PRO A 59 4.25 -6.92 12.20
N ASP A 60 3.03 -6.84 12.75
CA ASP A 60 2.77 -6.05 13.95
C ASP A 60 3.75 -6.47 15.08
N GLY A 61 4.45 -5.48 15.65
CA GLY A 61 5.40 -5.69 16.75
C GLY A 61 6.82 -6.15 16.35
N VAL A 62 7.15 -6.19 15.06
CA VAL A 62 8.51 -6.47 14.58
C VAL A 62 9.09 -5.21 13.94
N PRO A 63 10.21 -4.65 14.43
CA PRO A 63 10.72 -3.34 14.00
C PRO A 63 11.15 -3.22 12.55
N GLU A 64 11.30 -4.31 11.80
CA GLU A 64 11.76 -4.29 10.39
C GLU A 64 11.12 -5.40 9.59
N GLY A 65 10.81 -5.10 8.32
CA GLY A 65 10.12 -5.99 7.41
C GLY A 65 10.73 -7.39 7.33
N ALA A 66 10.07 -8.35 7.97
CA ALA A 66 10.42 -9.75 7.87
C ALA A 66 9.87 -10.34 6.58
N ASN A 67 10.63 -11.24 5.96
CA ASN A 67 10.11 -12.06 4.87
C ASN A 67 9.33 -13.23 5.50
N ASP A 68 7.98 -13.09 5.58
CA ASP A 68 7.10 -14.17 6.00
C ASP A 68 6.33 -14.74 4.80
N PRO A 69 6.83 -15.77 4.14
CA PRO A 69 6.19 -16.39 2.98
C PRO A 69 4.88 -17.11 3.34
N SER A 70 4.55 -17.29 4.63
CA SER A 70 3.27 -17.81 5.09
C SER A 70 2.18 -16.73 5.13
N TYR A 71 2.57 -15.45 5.11
CA TYR A 71 1.68 -14.30 5.15
C TYR A 71 1.58 -13.60 3.79
N ARG A 72 2.72 -13.34 3.13
CA ARG A 72 2.80 -12.75 1.80
C ARG A 72 3.85 -13.48 0.97
N LYS A 73 3.50 -13.80 -0.26
CA LYS A 73 4.42 -14.35 -1.25
C LYS A 73 4.24 -13.64 -2.58
N SER A 74 5.27 -12.94 -3.03
CA SER A 74 5.35 -12.26 -4.32
C SER A 74 6.77 -11.73 -4.53
N ARG A 75 7.06 -11.20 -5.72
CA ARG A 75 8.30 -10.46 -5.99
C ARG A 75 7.98 -9.00 -6.24
N VAL A 76 8.85 -8.08 -5.83
CA VAL A 76 8.65 -6.63 -5.89
C VAL A 76 9.83 -5.97 -6.58
N LEU A 77 9.53 -4.96 -7.39
CA LEU A 77 10.48 -3.99 -7.95
C LEU A 77 10.06 -2.60 -7.49
N TYR A 78 10.92 -1.91 -6.79
CA TYR A 78 10.63 -0.56 -6.26
C TYR A 78 10.87 0.55 -7.29
N GLU A 79 11.78 0.33 -8.22
CA GLU A 79 12.08 1.28 -9.27
C GLU A 79 11.12 1.14 -10.45
N LEU A 80 10.46 2.23 -10.82
CA LEU A 80 9.54 2.29 -11.96
C LEU A 80 10.12 3.09 -13.13
N GLY A 81 11.31 3.68 -12.99
CA GLY A 81 11.92 4.54 -14.00
C GLY A 81 10.97 5.67 -14.43
N GLU A 82 10.87 5.92 -15.72
CA GLU A 82 10.00 6.95 -16.31
C GLU A 82 8.49 6.75 -16.02
N TYR A 83 8.09 5.53 -15.65
CA TYR A 83 6.68 5.21 -15.37
C TYR A 83 6.21 5.71 -14.01
N ALA A 84 7.11 6.02 -13.07
CA ALA A 84 6.75 6.54 -11.75
C ALA A 84 5.96 7.85 -11.88
N THR A 85 6.54 8.86 -12.51
CA THR A 85 5.91 10.17 -12.70
C THR A 85 4.62 10.06 -13.52
N LEU A 86 4.65 9.30 -14.63
CA LEU A 86 3.47 9.10 -15.47
C LEU A 86 2.28 8.55 -14.68
N ILE A 87 2.53 7.56 -13.82
CA ILE A 87 1.48 6.91 -13.02
C ILE A 87 1.01 7.84 -11.91
N GLN A 88 1.93 8.51 -11.21
CA GLN A 88 1.62 9.45 -10.14
C GLN A 88 0.76 10.62 -10.65
N ASP A 89 1.09 11.23 -11.78
CA ASP A 89 0.29 12.31 -12.38
C ASP A 89 -1.14 11.87 -12.68
N ARG A 90 -1.31 10.66 -13.21
CA ARG A 90 -2.64 10.11 -13.50
C ARG A 90 -3.42 9.76 -12.25
N LEU A 91 -2.75 9.28 -11.20
CA LEU A 91 -3.35 9.00 -9.90
C LEU A 91 -3.85 10.28 -9.25
N LEU A 92 -3.02 11.34 -9.26
CA LEU A 92 -3.41 12.67 -8.75
C LEU A 92 -4.65 13.23 -9.46
N ALA A 93 -4.72 13.07 -10.78
CA ALA A 93 -5.87 13.52 -11.57
C ALA A 93 -7.19 12.77 -11.23
N LEU A 94 -7.11 11.53 -10.73
CA LEU A 94 -8.27 10.71 -10.37
C LEU A 94 -8.63 10.78 -8.88
N LEU A 95 -7.73 11.29 -8.04
CA LEU A 95 -7.93 11.31 -6.59
C LEU A 95 -9.18 12.08 -6.15
N PRO A 96 -9.53 13.26 -6.69
CA PRO A 96 -10.75 13.98 -6.28
C PRO A 96 -12.03 13.14 -6.47
N ASP A 97 -12.16 12.44 -7.61
CA ASP A 97 -13.31 11.57 -7.89
C ASP A 97 -13.36 10.38 -6.90
N ALA A 98 -12.20 9.81 -6.58
CA ALA A 98 -12.10 8.72 -5.63
C ALA A 98 -12.47 9.17 -4.20
N LEU A 99 -11.95 10.32 -3.75
CA LEU A 99 -12.29 10.87 -2.42
C LEU A 99 -13.78 11.19 -2.30
N SER A 100 -14.39 11.77 -3.36
CA SER A 100 -15.83 12.00 -3.41
C SER A 100 -16.63 10.70 -3.27
N LEU A 101 -16.21 9.62 -3.97
CA LEU A 101 -16.83 8.30 -3.84
C LEU A 101 -16.73 7.72 -2.42
N PHE A 102 -15.60 7.96 -1.73
CA PHE A 102 -15.37 7.46 -0.38
C PHE A 102 -15.97 8.36 0.70
N ASN A 103 -16.58 9.49 0.32
CA ASN A 103 -17.05 10.52 1.24
C ASN A 103 -15.96 10.99 2.19
N ARG A 104 -14.75 11.25 1.63
CA ARG A 104 -13.59 11.73 2.35
C ARG A 104 -13.20 13.13 1.90
N GLU A 105 -12.80 13.96 2.85
CA GLU A 105 -12.26 15.28 2.57
C GLU A 105 -10.88 15.20 1.91
N PRO A 106 -10.53 16.19 1.07
CA PRO A 106 -9.18 16.34 0.55
C PRO A 106 -8.14 16.45 1.68
N PHE A 107 -6.94 15.92 1.45
CA PHE A 107 -5.83 16.00 2.39
C PHE A 107 -4.55 16.44 1.67
N ALA A 108 -3.61 17.02 2.41
CA ALA A 108 -2.29 17.33 1.89
C ALA A 108 -1.50 16.03 1.66
N ILE A 109 -0.94 15.88 0.47
CA ILE A 109 -0.17 14.70 0.07
C ILE A 109 1.31 15.03 0.24
N SER A 110 2.04 14.23 1.01
CA SER A 110 3.48 14.29 1.09
C SER A 110 4.11 13.73 -0.19
N HIS A 111 3.75 12.50 -0.52
CA HIS A 111 4.23 11.80 -1.72
C HIS A 111 3.29 10.63 -2.06
N ILE A 112 3.56 9.96 -3.18
CA ILE A 112 2.89 8.72 -3.57
C ILE A 112 3.94 7.63 -3.68
N ASP A 113 3.88 6.65 -2.79
CA ASP A 113 4.68 5.44 -2.89
C ASP A 113 4.21 4.58 -4.05
N THR A 114 5.15 4.05 -4.80
CA THR A 114 4.85 3.17 -5.95
C THR A 114 5.82 1.99 -5.99
N GLN A 115 5.28 0.81 -6.30
CA GLN A 115 6.08 -0.38 -6.55
C GLN A 115 5.41 -1.25 -7.60
N ILE A 116 6.19 -2.10 -8.27
CA ILE A 116 5.67 -3.14 -9.17
C ILE A 116 5.72 -4.47 -8.43
N THR A 117 4.59 -5.17 -8.40
CA THR A 117 4.52 -6.52 -7.81
C THR A 117 4.26 -7.56 -8.90
N ALA A 118 5.05 -8.61 -8.92
CA ALA A 118 4.86 -9.81 -9.73
C ALA A 118 4.40 -10.95 -8.82
N SER A 119 3.17 -11.44 -9.05
CA SER A 119 2.64 -12.61 -8.35
C SER A 119 2.53 -13.78 -9.32
N ASN A 120 3.17 -14.90 -9.00
CA ASN A 120 3.23 -16.11 -9.82
C ASN A 120 2.46 -17.27 -9.16
N ASP A 121 2.73 -18.51 -9.57
CA ASP A 121 2.01 -19.69 -9.10
C ASP A 121 2.12 -19.91 -7.58
N GLY A 122 0.99 -19.91 -6.90
CA GLY A 122 0.90 -20.04 -5.44
C GLY A 122 1.15 -18.75 -4.65
N ASP A 123 1.36 -17.61 -5.31
CA ASP A 123 1.58 -16.32 -4.64
C ASP A 123 0.27 -15.70 -4.16
N PHE A 124 0.32 -15.05 -3.00
CA PHE A 124 -0.84 -14.50 -2.30
C PHE A 124 -0.42 -13.40 -1.31
N PHE A 125 -1.40 -12.71 -0.74
CA PHE A 125 -1.23 -11.85 0.42
C PHE A 125 -2.44 -11.99 1.33
N LYS A 126 -2.25 -12.43 2.58
CA LYS A 126 -3.33 -12.63 3.55
C LYS A 126 -4.05 -11.33 3.89
N VAL A 127 -5.14 -11.42 4.62
CA VAL A 127 -5.93 -10.27 5.07
C VAL A 127 -5.07 -9.32 5.87
N HIS A 128 -5.10 -8.04 5.49
CA HIS A 128 -4.36 -6.94 6.12
C HIS A 128 -5.04 -5.60 5.84
N GLN A 129 -4.58 -4.59 6.54
CA GLN A 129 -4.79 -3.18 6.23
C GLN A 129 -3.45 -2.58 5.79
N ASP A 130 -3.48 -1.62 4.88
CA ASP A 130 -2.27 -0.93 4.44
C ASP A 130 -1.86 0.20 5.40
N ASN A 131 -2.80 0.70 6.19
CA ASN A 131 -2.58 1.72 7.20
C ASN A 131 -2.58 1.09 8.59
N SER A 132 -1.47 1.22 9.34
CA SER A 132 -1.44 0.80 10.74
C SER A 132 -2.32 1.74 11.58
N MET A 133 -3.17 1.15 12.42
CA MET A 133 -4.00 1.88 13.40
C MET A 133 -3.33 1.94 14.78
N VAL A 134 -2.14 1.34 14.93
CA VAL A 134 -1.40 1.29 16.20
C VAL A 134 -0.41 2.45 16.22
N GLU A 135 -0.62 3.38 17.14
CA GLU A 135 0.28 4.50 17.40
C GLU A 135 1.24 4.14 18.57
N PRO A 136 2.50 4.58 18.57
CA PRO A 136 3.18 5.29 17.49
C PRO A 136 3.60 4.32 16.37
N SER A 137 3.38 4.73 15.13
CA SER A 137 3.69 3.93 13.95
C SER A 137 4.82 4.60 13.17
N ASP A 138 5.92 3.89 12.95
CA ASP A 138 6.97 4.30 12.01
C ASP A 138 6.52 4.16 10.54
N ILE A 139 5.29 3.64 10.32
CA ILE A 139 4.71 3.50 9.00
C ILE A 139 4.10 4.84 8.60
N PRO A 140 4.51 5.42 7.46
CA PRO A 140 3.90 6.65 6.93
C PRO A 140 2.39 6.52 6.83
N ARG A 141 1.67 7.59 7.15
CA ARG A 141 0.20 7.63 7.18
C ARG A 141 -0.40 7.44 5.79
N ARG A 142 -0.69 6.20 5.43
CA ARG A 142 -1.27 5.79 4.16
C ARG A 142 -2.76 6.04 4.16
N GLU A 143 -3.25 6.93 3.29
CA GLU A 143 -4.66 7.30 3.25
C GLU A 143 -5.46 6.53 2.19
N ILE A 144 -4.91 6.45 0.99
CA ILE A 144 -5.53 5.77 -0.14
C ILE A 144 -4.53 4.79 -0.75
N SER A 145 -4.94 3.56 -0.86
CA SER A 145 -4.22 2.50 -1.57
C SER A 145 -4.67 2.42 -3.01
N PHE A 146 -3.76 2.04 -3.90
CA PHE A 146 -4.10 1.77 -5.28
C PHE A 146 -3.44 0.50 -5.81
N VAL A 147 -4.12 -0.12 -6.78
CA VAL A 147 -3.64 -1.31 -7.50
C VAL A 147 -4.01 -1.18 -8.97
N HIS A 148 -3.02 -1.03 -9.85
CA HIS A 148 -3.20 -1.05 -11.29
C HIS A 148 -2.76 -2.41 -11.85
N TYR A 149 -3.70 -3.15 -12.45
CA TYR A 149 -3.46 -4.48 -13.00
C TYR A 149 -2.99 -4.43 -14.44
N PHE A 150 -1.96 -5.20 -14.74
CA PHE A 150 -1.54 -5.43 -16.12
C PHE A 150 -0.93 -6.83 -16.30
N ASN A 151 -0.93 -7.31 -17.53
CA ASN A 151 -0.38 -8.59 -17.92
C ASN A 151 -0.04 -8.57 -19.42
N PHE A 152 0.62 -9.59 -19.91
CA PHE A 152 0.77 -9.78 -21.34
C PHE A 152 -0.57 -10.01 -22.03
N GLU A 153 -0.60 -9.82 -23.36
CA GLU A 153 -1.82 -9.84 -24.18
C GLU A 153 -2.72 -11.06 -23.94
N ARG A 154 -2.12 -12.22 -23.66
CA ARG A 154 -2.87 -13.39 -23.19
C ARG A 154 -2.63 -13.57 -21.70
N LYS A 155 -3.67 -13.32 -20.91
CA LYS A 155 -3.66 -13.62 -19.49
C LYS A 155 -3.40 -15.11 -19.28
N ALA A 156 -2.23 -15.44 -18.70
CA ALA A 156 -1.77 -16.83 -18.52
C ALA A 156 -1.92 -17.31 -17.06
N PHE A 157 -2.63 -16.59 -16.23
CA PHE A 157 -2.92 -16.91 -14.85
C PHE A 157 -4.42 -16.82 -14.54
N SER A 158 -4.83 -17.45 -13.46
CA SER A 158 -6.14 -17.32 -12.82
C SER A 158 -5.97 -17.03 -11.33
N GLY A 159 -7.07 -16.74 -10.60
CA GLY A 159 -6.97 -16.30 -9.21
C GLY A 159 -6.45 -14.87 -9.08
N GLY A 160 -5.84 -14.54 -7.96
CA GLY A 160 -5.24 -13.24 -7.68
C GLY A 160 -6.24 -12.10 -7.59
N GLN A 161 -7.50 -12.37 -7.25
CA GLN A 161 -8.50 -11.35 -6.99
C GLN A 161 -8.14 -10.55 -5.75
N LEU A 162 -8.47 -9.28 -5.74
CA LEU A 162 -8.46 -8.42 -4.57
C LEU A 162 -9.82 -8.54 -3.89
N ARG A 163 -9.83 -9.00 -2.64
CA ARG A 163 -11.03 -9.22 -1.85
C ARG A 163 -11.03 -8.30 -0.65
N PHE A 164 -12.16 -7.63 -0.41
CA PHE A 164 -12.38 -6.71 0.70
C PHE A 164 -13.37 -7.32 1.70
N TYR A 165 -13.23 -6.94 2.97
CA TYR A 165 -14.02 -7.41 4.08
C TYR A 165 -14.65 -6.24 4.83
N ASP A 166 -15.91 -6.39 5.27
CA ASP A 166 -16.52 -5.48 6.23
C ASP A 166 -15.95 -5.74 7.63
N ALA A 167 -15.63 -4.66 8.33
CA ALA A 167 -15.00 -4.70 9.65
C ALA A 167 -16.05 -4.67 10.79
N GLU A 168 -17.18 -5.37 10.67
CA GLU A 168 -18.21 -5.27 11.70
C GLU A 168 -17.89 -6.00 13.02
N ASP A 169 -16.94 -6.94 13.06
CA ASP A 169 -16.63 -7.72 14.27
C ASP A 169 -15.13 -8.08 14.40
N GLY A 170 -14.29 -7.14 14.80
CA GLY A 170 -12.95 -7.31 15.44
C GLY A 170 -11.96 -8.36 14.93
N GLU A 171 -12.39 -9.52 14.48
CA GLU A 171 -11.57 -10.54 13.82
C GLU A 171 -12.09 -10.81 12.41
N VAL A 172 -11.37 -10.32 11.41
CA VAL A 172 -11.67 -10.59 10.01
C VAL A 172 -11.19 -12.01 9.67
N GLN A 173 -12.10 -12.99 9.76
CA GLN A 173 -11.82 -14.32 9.21
C GLN A 173 -11.97 -14.30 7.70
N SER A 174 -10.90 -14.68 7.00
CA SER A 174 -10.86 -14.82 5.55
C SER A 174 -11.86 -15.91 5.09
N SER A 175 -13.06 -15.50 4.70
CA SER A 175 -14.05 -16.39 4.10
C SER A 175 -14.85 -15.69 3.00
N GLU A 176 -15.32 -16.46 1.98
CA GLU A 176 -16.18 -15.88 0.93
C GLU A 176 -17.49 -15.31 1.48
N LYS A 177 -17.97 -15.86 2.59
CA LYS A 177 -19.24 -15.45 3.23
C LYS A 177 -19.16 -14.07 3.86
N ASN A 178 -17.96 -13.67 4.30
CA ASN A 178 -17.69 -12.39 4.96
C ASN A 178 -17.12 -11.33 3.99
N SER A 179 -16.98 -11.66 2.69
CA SER A 179 -16.45 -10.71 1.72
C SER A 179 -17.50 -9.68 1.32
N ALA A 180 -17.20 -8.40 1.52
CA ALA A 180 -18.03 -7.29 1.07
C ALA A 180 -17.90 -7.07 -0.44
N ARG A 181 -16.70 -7.27 -0.99
CA ARG A 181 -16.43 -7.04 -2.41
C ARG A 181 -15.22 -7.81 -2.91
N THR A 182 -15.29 -8.31 -4.15
CA THR A 182 -14.16 -8.98 -4.82
C THR A 182 -13.94 -8.38 -6.20
N ILE A 183 -12.69 -8.01 -6.51
CA ILE A 183 -12.28 -7.40 -7.77
C ILE A 183 -11.35 -8.37 -8.51
N ALA A 184 -11.73 -8.76 -9.72
CA ALA A 184 -10.89 -9.59 -10.57
C ALA A 184 -9.73 -8.76 -11.18
N PRO A 185 -8.51 -9.32 -11.29
CA PRO A 185 -7.38 -8.68 -11.95
C PRO A 185 -7.63 -8.60 -13.46
N SER A 186 -8.14 -7.45 -13.91
CA SER A 186 -8.45 -7.17 -15.30
C SER A 186 -7.38 -6.28 -15.92
N GLN A 187 -7.01 -6.58 -17.17
CA GLN A 187 -6.00 -5.83 -17.91
C GLN A 187 -6.27 -4.32 -17.90
N ASN A 188 -5.23 -3.53 -17.61
CA ASN A 188 -5.26 -2.08 -17.63
C ASN A 188 -6.38 -1.45 -16.77
N THR A 189 -6.62 -2.04 -15.62
CA THR A 189 -7.62 -1.59 -14.65
C THR A 189 -6.95 -1.11 -13.39
N LEU A 190 -7.24 0.13 -12.99
CA LEU A 190 -6.84 0.73 -11.72
C LEU A 190 -7.97 0.59 -10.71
N VAL A 191 -7.60 0.27 -9.48
CA VAL A 191 -8.48 0.23 -8.30
C VAL A 191 -7.90 1.14 -7.25
N LEU A 192 -8.70 2.06 -6.67
CA LEU A 192 -8.35 2.83 -5.48
C LEU A 192 -9.34 2.49 -4.35
N PHE A 193 -8.84 2.50 -3.12
CA PHE A 193 -9.61 2.23 -1.91
C PHE A 193 -8.95 2.85 -0.68
N PRO A 194 -9.69 3.16 0.40
CA PRO A 194 -9.13 3.58 1.67
C PRO A 194 -8.14 2.56 2.22
N SER A 195 -6.96 2.99 2.65
CA SER A 195 -5.90 2.11 3.17
C SER A 195 -6.30 1.36 4.44
N SER A 196 -7.35 1.84 5.12
CA SER A 196 -7.94 1.21 6.31
C SER A 196 -8.88 0.03 6.00
N TYR A 197 -9.13 -0.30 4.73
CA TYR A 197 -9.96 -1.44 4.40
C TYR A 197 -9.21 -2.75 4.61
N ASN A 198 -9.85 -3.69 5.31
CA ASN A 198 -9.36 -5.08 5.37
C ASN A 198 -9.45 -5.70 3.98
N HIS A 199 -8.31 -6.16 3.47
CA HIS A 199 -8.26 -6.76 2.14
C HIS A 199 -7.19 -7.85 2.03
N GLU A 200 -7.33 -8.71 1.01
CA GLU A 200 -6.38 -9.76 0.70
C GLU A 200 -6.17 -9.90 -0.81
N VAL A 201 -5.06 -10.49 -1.22
CA VAL A 201 -4.86 -11.00 -2.57
C VAL A 201 -4.99 -12.52 -2.53
N LEU A 202 -6.03 -13.03 -3.19
CA LEU A 202 -6.26 -14.46 -3.30
C LEU A 202 -5.12 -15.17 -4.04
N PRO A 203 -4.88 -16.46 -3.77
CA PRO A 203 -3.82 -17.21 -4.43
C PRO A 203 -3.91 -17.11 -5.96
N VAL A 204 -2.76 -16.85 -6.56
CA VAL A 204 -2.57 -16.85 -8.01
C VAL A 204 -2.29 -18.29 -8.47
N ARG A 205 -2.86 -18.68 -9.59
CA ARG A 205 -2.56 -19.92 -10.26
C ARG A 205 -1.95 -19.62 -11.64
N CYS A 206 -0.66 -19.87 -11.76
CA CYS A 206 0.12 -19.66 -12.98
C CYS A 206 0.89 -20.94 -13.35
N PRO A 207 0.25 -21.92 -14.01
CA PRO A 207 0.83 -23.26 -14.20
C PRO A 207 2.15 -23.27 -14.98
N THR A 208 2.40 -22.25 -15.78
CA THR A 208 3.66 -22.14 -16.55
C THR A 208 4.84 -21.74 -15.69
N ARG A 209 4.60 -21.07 -14.56
CA ARG A 209 5.60 -20.47 -13.65
C ARG A 209 6.60 -19.51 -14.33
N LYS A 210 6.38 -19.16 -15.60
CA LYS A 210 7.22 -18.17 -16.28
C LYS A 210 6.94 -16.79 -15.70
N PHE A 211 7.98 -16.00 -15.46
CA PHE A 211 7.84 -14.63 -14.94
C PHE A 211 6.93 -13.78 -15.83
N ALA A 212 7.12 -13.84 -17.14
CA ALA A 212 6.30 -13.13 -18.12
C ALA A 212 4.79 -13.43 -18.03
N ASN A 213 4.41 -14.53 -17.42
CA ASN A 213 3.02 -14.96 -17.24
C ASN A 213 2.44 -14.62 -15.87
N SER A 214 3.19 -13.89 -15.05
CA SER A 214 2.74 -13.43 -13.71
C SER A 214 1.57 -12.47 -13.81
N ARG A 215 0.85 -12.36 -12.70
CA ARG A 215 -0.05 -11.26 -12.43
C ARG A 215 0.79 -10.06 -12.00
N PHE A 216 0.89 -9.05 -12.85
CA PHE A 216 1.60 -7.82 -12.51
C PHE A 216 0.66 -6.76 -11.99
N THR A 217 1.14 -5.99 -11.01
CA THR A 217 0.49 -4.76 -10.56
C THR A 217 1.50 -3.65 -10.36
N VAL A 218 1.11 -2.40 -10.68
CA VAL A 218 1.68 -1.25 -10.00
C VAL A 218 0.76 -0.96 -8.83
N ASN A 219 1.30 -0.98 -7.64
CA ASN A 219 0.56 -0.70 -6.41
C ASN A 219 1.33 0.24 -5.49
N GLY A 220 0.63 0.87 -4.58
CA GLY A 220 1.22 1.83 -3.66
C GLY A 220 0.16 2.65 -2.93
N TRP A 221 0.60 3.77 -2.37
CA TRP A 221 -0.17 4.53 -1.40
C TRP A 221 0.00 6.03 -1.59
N PHE A 222 -1.08 6.78 -1.38
CA PHE A 222 -1.03 8.21 -1.13
C PHE A 222 -0.69 8.43 0.33
N ILE A 223 0.43 9.08 0.58
CA ILE A 223 0.91 9.37 1.93
C ILE A 223 0.44 10.76 2.34
N ARG A 224 -0.25 10.85 3.48
CA ARG A 224 -0.65 12.14 4.05
C ARG A 224 0.56 12.87 4.59
N GLN A 225 0.62 14.17 4.33
CA GLN A 225 1.57 15.04 5.01
C GLN A 225 1.19 15.17 6.49
N GLU A 226 2.14 14.94 7.37
CA GLU A 226 1.98 15.18 8.80
C GLU A 226 1.79 16.65 9.08
N THR A 227 0.94 16.97 10.04
CA THR A 227 0.69 18.34 10.49
C THR A 227 1.31 18.54 11.88
N ALA A 228 1.61 19.80 12.23
CA ALA A 228 2.11 20.12 13.57
C ALA A 228 1.18 19.65 14.71
N SER A 229 -0.11 19.47 14.43
CA SER A 229 -1.06 18.89 15.38
C SER A 229 -0.90 17.37 15.52
N ASP A 230 -0.50 16.67 14.48
CA ASP A 230 -0.22 15.23 14.52
C ASP A 230 1.07 15.00 15.34
N GLU A 231 2.10 15.82 15.13
CA GLU A 231 3.36 15.80 15.92
C GLU A 231 3.10 16.11 17.42
N ALA A 232 2.27 17.10 17.73
CA ALA A 232 1.93 17.44 19.11
C ALA A 232 1.15 16.32 19.83
N ASN A 233 0.28 15.61 19.11
CA ASN A 233 -0.44 14.46 19.65
C ASN A 233 0.50 13.27 19.88
N ALA A 234 1.45 13.00 18.99
CA ALA A 234 2.45 11.94 19.16
C ALA A 234 3.33 12.22 20.40
N LEU A 235 3.79 13.48 20.58
CA LEU A 235 4.58 13.88 21.75
C LEU A 235 3.78 13.76 23.06
N SER A 236 2.49 14.13 23.07
CA SER A 236 1.64 14.02 24.27
C SER A 236 1.38 12.57 24.68
N HIS A 237 1.36 11.64 23.73
CA HIS A 237 1.25 10.20 24.02
C HIS A 237 2.55 9.61 24.59
N GLN A 238 3.72 10.06 24.12
CA GLN A 238 5.01 9.67 24.69
C GLN A 238 5.15 10.12 26.14
N ASP A 239 4.72 11.34 26.48
CA ASP A 239 4.73 11.84 27.85
C ASP A 239 3.74 11.09 28.79
N THR A 240 2.65 10.56 28.24
CA THR A 240 1.68 9.77 29.01
C THR A 240 2.20 8.35 29.29
N LEU A 241 2.97 7.76 28.40
CA LEU A 241 3.61 6.46 28.57
C LEU A 241 4.84 6.53 29.50
N ALA A 242 5.55 7.67 29.51
CA ALA A 242 6.71 7.88 30.39
C ALA A 242 6.33 7.99 31.87
N ASN A 243 5.07 8.27 32.19
CA ASN A 243 4.55 8.41 33.57
C ASN A 243 3.88 7.13 34.11
N SER A 244 3.81 6.03 33.38
CA SER A 244 3.39 4.73 33.88
C SER A 244 4.61 3.94 34.37
N GLU A 245 4.75 3.81 35.68
CA GLU A 245 5.85 3.10 36.33
C GLU A 245 5.91 1.62 35.91
N GLU A 246 7.16 1.11 35.78
CA GLU A 246 7.59 -0.27 35.51
C GLU A 246 7.60 -0.72 34.03
N THR A 247 8.59 -0.23 33.29
CA THR A 247 9.09 -0.97 32.11
C THR A 247 10.12 -2.00 32.61
N PRO A 248 10.00 -3.30 32.24
CA PRO A 248 11.07 -4.26 32.48
C PRO A 248 12.35 -3.80 31.78
N ASP A 249 13.48 -3.84 32.48
CA ASP A 249 14.80 -3.55 31.89
C ASP A 249 15.08 -4.51 30.73
N MET A 250 14.93 -4.00 29.49
CA MET A 250 15.18 -4.73 28.24
C MET A 250 16.62 -4.54 27.74
N GLY A 251 17.50 -3.93 28.54
CA GLY A 251 18.90 -3.68 28.15
C GLY A 251 19.65 -4.94 27.72
N TRP A 252 19.37 -6.08 28.32
CA TRP A 252 19.94 -7.36 27.94
C TRP A 252 19.56 -7.84 26.53
N LEU A 253 18.37 -7.48 26.04
CA LEU A 253 17.89 -7.88 24.69
C LEU A 253 18.65 -7.08 23.61
N ILE A 254 18.90 -5.80 23.87
CA ILE A 254 19.66 -4.92 22.97
C ILE A 254 21.10 -5.42 22.84
N ASP A 255 21.71 -5.84 23.92
CA ASP A 255 23.07 -6.36 23.93
C ASP A 255 23.16 -7.77 23.30
N ALA A 256 22.12 -8.60 23.45
CA ALA A 256 22.03 -9.90 22.78
C ALA A 256 21.92 -9.76 21.26
N VAL A 257 21.11 -8.82 20.77
CA VAL A 257 20.97 -8.54 19.32
C VAL A 257 22.27 -8.00 18.73
N LYS A 258 22.98 -7.11 19.44
CA LYS A 258 24.32 -6.63 19.03
C LYS A 258 25.36 -7.74 18.97
N ALA A 259 25.32 -8.71 19.90
CA ALA A 259 26.26 -9.82 19.97
C ALA A 259 26.06 -10.87 18.87
N LEU A 260 24.88 -10.98 18.28
CA LEU A 260 24.55 -11.95 17.22
C LEU A 260 25.13 -11.58 15.85
N GLY A 261 25.73 -10.40 15.67
CA GLY A 261 26.43 -10.00 14.44
C GLY A 261 25.54 -10.06 13.19
N VAL A 262 24.23 -9.88 13.36
CA VAL A 262 23.28 -9.88 12.23
C VAL A 262 23.65 -8.72 11.32
N PRO A 263 23.93 -8.94 10.02
CA PRO A 263 24.18 -7.85 9.09
C PRO A 263 22.96 -6.93 9.12
N ARG A 264 23.20 -5.62 9.19
CA ARG A 264 22.10 -4.64 9.09
C ARG A 264 21.32 -4.95 7.82
N PRO A 265 20.00 -5.19 7.90
CA PRO A 265 19.19 -5.37 6.70
C PRO A 265 19.32 -4.12 5.83
N TYR A 266 19.38 -4.31 4.53
CA TYR A 266 19.46 -3.22 3.56
C TYR A 266 18.31 -2.26 3.82
N PRO A 267 18.57 -0.94 3.97
CA PRO A 267 17.52 0.03 4.16
C PRO A 267 16.58 -0.05 2.96
N ILE A 268 15.27 -0.01 3.22
CA ILE A 268 14.26 0.21 2.16
C ILE A 268 14.76 1.40 1.34
N PRO A 269 14.86 1.31 0.01
CA PRO A 269 15.35 2.41 -0.79
C PRO A 269 14.45 3.62 -0.59
N ARG A 270 14.83 4.54 0.30
CA ARG A 270 14.13 5.82 0.40
C ARG A 270 14.36 6.56 -0.90
N LEU A 271 13.30 7.03 -1.50
CA LEU A 271 13.37 7.81 -2.74
C LEU A 271 14.20 9.09 -2.54
N TYR A 272 14.19 9.62 -1.32
CA TYR A 272 14.95 10.77 -0.88
C TYR A 272 15.73 10.45 0.40
N LEU A 273 16.99 10.89 0.45
CA LEU A 273 17.89 10.75 1.59
C LEU A 273 18.11 12.15 2.19
N THR A 274 18.22 12.26 3.52
CA THR A 274 18.71 13.50 4.12
C THR A 274 20.14 13.79 3.62
N LEU A 275 20.67 14.99 3.85
CA LEU A 275 22.05 15.30 3.46
C LEU A 275 23.05 14.37 4.13
N GLU A 276 22.83 14.02 5.39
CA GLU A 276 23.66 13.08 6.14
C GLU A 276 23.58 11.66 5.57
N GLU A 277 22.36 11.15 5.32
CA GLU A 277 22.13 9.84 4.70
C GLU A 277 22.71 9.80 3.27
N ALA A 278 22.60 10.88 2.52
CA ALA A 278 23.16 11.02 1.18
C ALA A 278 24.69 11.03 1.21
N SER A 279 25.30 11.65 2.22
CA SER A 279 26.74 11.65 2.45
C SER A 279 27.23 10.25 2.78
N GLU A 280 26.57 9.54 3.69
CA GLU A 280 26.91 8.14 4.01
C GLU A 280 26.75 7.22 2.79
N PHE A 281 25.68 7.41 2.02
CA PHE A 281 25.38 6.59 0.84
C PHE A 281 26.37 6.77 -0.29
N SER A 282 26.73 8.04 -0.60
CA SER A 282 27.56 8.38 -1.75
C SER A 282 29.06 8.49 -1.43
N GLY A 283 29.41 8.61 -0.15
CA GLY A 283 30.79 8.91 0.28
C GLY A 283 31.22 10.35 0.00
N LEU A 284 30.31 11.23 -0.42
CA LEU A 284 30.57 12.65 -0.69
C LEU A 284 30.39 13.47 0.58
N SER A 285 31.12 14.60 0.71
CA SER A 285 30.96 15.50 1.84
C SER A 285 29.62 16.27 1.77
N LEU A 286 29.09 16.66 2.93
CA LEU A 286 27.87 17.47 3.03
C LEU A 286 27.96 18.76 2.21
N GLU A 287 29.10 19.47 2.32
CA GLU A 287 29.36 20.72 1.59
C GLU A 287 29.32 20.54 0.07
N TYR A 288 29.84 19.40 -0.41
CA TYR A 288 29.81 19.09 -1.83
C TYR A 288 28.42 18.73 -2.32
N LEU A 289 27.65 17.99 -1.53
CA LEU A 289 26.25 17.68 -1.82
C LEU A 289 25.38 18.93 -1.85
N GLU A 290 25.56 19.87 -0.90
CA GLU A 290 24.89 21.16 -0.91
C GLU A 290 25.23 21.98 -2.15
N GLN A 291 26.50 22.01 -2.56
CA GLN A 291 26.92 22.66 -3.79
C GLN A 291 26.22 22.05 -5.02
N LEU A 292 26.16 20.73 -5.14
CA LEU A 292 25.46 20.05 -6.25
C LEU A 292 23.97 20.33 -6.29
N VAL A 293 23.33 20.50 -5.13
CA VAL A 293 21.93 20.93 -5.03
C VAL A 293 21.76 22.37 -5.50
N GLN A 294 22.65 23.31 -5.07
CA GLN A 294 22.60 24.70 -5.50
C GLN A 294 22.87 24.85 -7.00
N GLU A 295 23.72 24.00 -7.57
CA GLU A 295 24.00 23.95 -9.01
C GLU A 295 22.91 23.22 -9.82
N HIS A 296 21.80 22.80 -9.19
CA HIS A 296 20.72 22.03 -9.80
C HIS A 296 21.16 20.71 -10.46
N LYS A 297 22.28 20.13 -10.01
CA LYS A 297 22.78 18.85 -10.48
C LYS A 297 22.13 17.66 -9.75
N LEU A 298 21.62 17.90 -8.54
CA LEU A 298 20.84 16.95 -7.76
C LEU A 298 19.44 17.49 -7.50
N THR A 299 18.44 16.64 -7.63
CA THR A 299 17.07 16.98 -7.24
C THR A 299 16.96 16.93 -5.73
N ALA A 300 16.61 18.05 -5.11
CA ALA A 300 16.40 18.14 -3.68
C ALA A 300 15.02 18.72 -3.36
N VAL A 301 14.44 18.28 -2.27
CA VAL A 301 13.22 18.84 -1.68
C VAL A 301 13.51 19.27 -0.24
N TYR A 302 12.78 20.28 0.23
CA TYR A 302 12.90 20.80 1.59
C TYR A 302 11.56 20.63 2.31
N ASP A 303 11.56 19.84 3.39
CA ASP A 303 10.40 19.63 4.26
C ASP A 303 10.75 19.83 5.75
N GLY A 304 11.54 20.87 6.01
CA GLY A 304 12.18 21.13 7.30
C GLY A 304 13.65 20.67 7.31
N VAL A 305 13.98 19.68 6.48
CA VAL A 305 15.35 19.20 6.23
C VAL A 305 15.54 19.04 4.72
N TRP A 306 16.74 19.34 4.23
CA TRP A 306 17.07 19.07 2.83
C TRP A 306 17.16 17.55 2.59
N LYS A 307 16.42 17.07 1.57
CA LYS A 307 16.44 15.66 1.14
C LYS A 307 16.78 15.58 -0.34
N ILE A 308 17.76 14.77 -0.68
CA ILE A 308 18.27 14.55 -2.04
C ILE A 308 17.66 13.28 -2.62
N ARG A 309 17.25 13.32 -3.88
CA ARG A 309 16.77 12.15 -4.59
C ARG A 309 17.88 11.12 -4.73
N ARG A 310 17.68 9.93 -4.18
CA ARG A 310 18.67 8.84 -4.18
C ARG A 310 19.14 8.46 -5.59
N SER A 311 18.22 8.36 -6.54
CA SER A 311 18.57 8.02 -7.93
C SER A 311 19.46 9.03 -8.65
N ASP A 312 19.56 10.26 -8.14
CA ASP A 312 20.49 11.25 -8.68
C ASP A 312 21.91 11.02 -8.15
N LEU A 313 22.04 10.56 -6.89
CA LEU A 313 23.32 10.15 -6.29
C LEU A 313 23.91 8.91 -6.95
N GLU A 314 23.05 7.97 -7.39
CA GLU A 314 23.48 6.76 -8.10
C GLU A 314 24.04 7.04 -9.50
N ARG A 315 23.85 8.26 -10.02
CA ARG A 315 24.34 8.71 -11.35
C ARG A 315 25.60 9.57 -11.29
N LEU A 316 26.05 9.95 -10.09
CA LEU A 316 27.32 10.66 -9.88
C LEU A 316 28.50 9.68 -9.94
#